data_8b4564b70ab3e1c43cd836430e3184cd
#
_entry.id   8b4564b70ab3e1c43cd836430e3184cd
#
_cell.length_a   1.000
_cell.length_b   1.000
_cell.length_c   1.000
_cell.angle_alpha   90.00
_cell.angle_beta   90.00
_cell.angle_gamma   90.00
#
_symmetry.space_group_name_H-M   'P 1'
#
loop_
_entity.id
_entity.type
_entity.pdbx_description
1 polymer ?
#
loop_
_entity_poly.entity_id
_entity_poly.type
_entity_poly.pdbx_seq_one_letter_code
_entity_poly.pdbx_strand_id
1 'polypeptide(L)'
;FAFTGSLILPIKAILLNFLSLAATIGVLWWVFGEGNLQSVVGDFIVTGIIDTNMMVLVAIVAFGLSMDYEVFLLSRIKEEHDAGRTNTESVAIGLQKSARIITAAAFILAIVFAAFVTSGVTAIKLLGFGVAFAILLDATLIRALLVPALMRLFGERNWWAPKALKRFQINH
;
A
#
# COMPACT_ATOMS: atom_id res chain seq x y z
N PHE A 1 6.10 -5.00 -14.94
CA PHE A 1 5.78 -5.46 -16.31
C PHE A 1 6.37 -6.84 -16.58
N ALA A 2 7.68 -7.02 -16.45
CA ALA A 2 8.38 -8.28 -16.78
C ALA A 2 7.75 -9.53 -16.14
N PHE A 3 7.27 -9.36 -14.91
CA PHE A 3 6.66 -10.42 -14.12
C PHE A 3 5.17 -10.66 -14.43
N THR A 4 4.38 -9.59 -14.56
CA THR A 4 2.92 -9.72 -14.76
C THR A 4 2.51 -9.86 -16.22
N GLY A 5 3.40 -9.50 -17.18
CA GLY A 5 3.08 -9.45 -18.60
C GLY A 5 2.02 -8.40 -18.95
N SER A 6 1.70 -7.48 -18.05
CA SER A 6 0.70 -6.43 -18.21
C SER A 6 1.30 -5.05 -17.96
N LEU A 7 0.83 -4.06 -18.69
CA LEU A 7 1.16 -2.65 -18.45
C LEU A 7 0.14 -1.98 -17.52
N ILE A 8 -1.08 -2.45 -17.50
CA ILE A 8 -2.17 -1.86 -16.72
C ILE A 8 -2.00 -2.12 -15.24
N LEU A 9 -1.54 -3.30 -14.84
CA LEU A 9 -1.36 -3.65 -13.43
C LEU A 9 -0.33 -2.73 -12.73
N PRO A 10 0.91 -2.54 -13.23
CA PRO A 10 1.85 -1.61 -12.61
C PRO A 10 1.36 -0.16 -12.56
N ILE A 11 0.66 0.31 -13.60
CA ILE A 11 0.11 1.68 -13.59
C ILE A 11 -0.91 1.86 -12.48
N LYS A 12 -1.83 0.90 -12.31
CA LYS A 12 -2.79 0.94 -11.20
C LYS A 12 -2.10 0.89 -9.84
N ALA A 13 -1.09 0.03 -9.70
CA ALA A 13 -0.29 -0.09 -8.51
C ALA A 13 0.30 1.27 -8.09
N ILE A 14 0.96 1.94 -9.02
CA ILE A 14 1.54 3.27 -8.80
C ILE A 14 0.46 4.29 -8.42
N LEU A 15 -0.66 4.32 -9.12
CA LEU A 15 -1.75 5.27 -8.83
C LEU A 15 -2.36 5.04 -7.44
N LEU A 16 -2.59 3.79 -7.05
CA LEU A 16 -3.12 3.45 -5.74
C LEU A 16 -2.12 3.78 -4.62
N ASN A 17 -0.83 3.57 -4.85
CA ASN A 17 0.22 3.97 -3.92
C ASN A 17 0.28 5.49 -3.73
N PHE A 18 0.20 6.27 -4.82
CA PHE A 18 0.12 7.72 -4.71
C PHE A 18 -1.12 8.18 -3.95
N LEU A 19 -2.26 7.53 -4.16
CA LEU A 19 -3.49 7.83 -3.41
C LEU A 19 -3.32 7.55 -1.92
N SER A 20 -2.72 6.41 -1.56
CA SER A 20 -2.42 6.03 -0.19
C SER A 20 -1.48 7.04 0.48
N LEU A 21 -0.41 7.43 -0.21
CA LEU A 21 0.54 8.42 0.28
C LEU A 21 -0.10 9.79 0.48
N ALA A 22 -0.89 10.26 -0.49
CA ALA A 22 -1.60 11.54 -0.38
C ALA A 22 -2.55 11.54 0.82
N ALA A 23 -3.29 10.45 1.03
CA ALA A 23 -4.16 10.30 2.20
C ALA A 23 -3.36 10.29 3.51
N THR A 24 -2.22 9.59 3.55
CA THR A 24 -1.34 9.53 4.72
C THR A 24 -0.77 10.91 5.05
N ILE A 25 -0.24 11.63 4.05
CA ILE A 25 0.29 12.98 4.23
C ILE A 25 -0.79 13.95 4.70
N GLY A 26 -2.01 13.84 4.15
CA GLY A 26 -3.16 14.65 4.58
C GLY A 26 -3.52 14.41 6.04
N VAL A 27 -3.54 13.15 6.48
CA VAL A 27 -3.82 12.80 7.88
C VAL A 27 -2.68 13.27 8.79
N LEU A 28 -1.42 13.15 8.37
CA LEU A 28 -0.28 13.66 9.15
C LEU A 28 -0.37 15.17 9.34
N TRP A 29 -0.72 15.91 8.29
CA TRP A 29 -0.94 17.35 8.39
C TRP A 29 -2.07 17.67 9.35
N TRP A 30 -3.20 16.99 9.24
CA TRP A 30 -4.35 17.20 10.12
C TRP A 30 -4.04 16.87 11.60
N VAL A 31 -3.28 15.81 11.87
CA VAL A 31 -2.89 15.44 13.22
C VAL A 31 -1.81 16.36 13.78
N PHE A 32 -0.65 16.44 13.13
CA PHE A 32 0.54 17.11 13.69
C PHE A 32 0.65 18.59 13.32
N GLY A 33 0.13 18.99 12.17
CA GLY A 33 0.12 20.39 11.72
C GLY A 33 -0.95 21.22 12.43
N GLU A 34 -2.15 20.66 12.58
CA GLU A 34 -3.29 21.33 13.22
C GLU A 34 -3.46 20.95 14.70
N GLY A 35 -2.76 19.93 15.19
CA GLY A 35 -2.80 19.52 16.61
C GLY A 35 -3.99 18.65 16.98
N ASN A 36 -4.61 17.97 16.01
CA ASN A 36 -5.73 17.06 16.29
C ASN A 36 -5.23 15.73 16.90
N LEU A 37 -6.13 15.00 17.56
CA LEU A 37 -5.88 13.69 18.17
C LEU A 37 -4.78 13.65 19.25
N GLN A 38 -4.41 14.77 19.89
CA GLN A 38 -3.47 14.76 21.00
C GLN A 38 -3.91 13.85 22.17
N SER A 39 -5.22 13.69 22.36
CA SER A 39 -5.77 12.74 23.35
C SER A 39 -5.45 11.27 23.06
N VAL A 40 -5.13 10.93 21.83
CA VAL A 40 -4.82 9.55 21.37
C VAL A 40 -3.33 9.36 21.15
N VAL A 41 -2.71 10.32 20.48
CA VAL A 41 -1.27 10.29 20.08
C VAL A 41 -0.38 10.73 21.27
N GLY A 42 -0.97 11.36 22.31
CA GLY A 42 -0.26 11.98 23.41
C GLY A 42 0.26 13.37 23.04
N ASP A 43 0.76 14.09 24.03
CA ASP A 43 1.22 15.47 23.86
C ASP A 43 2.38 15.56 22.85
N PHE A 44 2.30 16.55 21.98
CA PHE A 44 3.34 16.94 21.04
C PHE A 44 3.27 18.44 20.76
N ILE A 45 4.39 19.01 20.33
CA ILE A 45 4.47 20.44 20.03
C ILE A 45 3.86 20.70 18.66
N VAL A 46 2.81 21.51 18.62
CA VAL A 46 2.18 21.97 17.37
C VAL A 46 2.90 23.24 16.93
N THR A 47 3.72 23.12 15.91
CA THR A 47 4.48 24.26 15.37
C THR A 47 3.80 24.90 14.16
N GLY A 48 2.71 24.31 13.65
CA GLY A 48 2.10 24.70 12.37
C GLY A 48 2.97 24.38 11.15
N ILE A 49 4.12 23.76 11.36
CA ILE A 49 5.06 23.35 10.31
C ILE A 49 5.44 21.89 10.57
N ILE A 50 5.32 21.04 9.57
CA ILE A 50 5.79 19.66 9.64
C ILE A 50 7.17 19.57 8.99
N ASP A 51 8.08 18.87 9.65
CA ASP A 51 9.41 18.59 9.10
C ASP A 51 9.30 17.79 7.79
N THR A 52 9.71 18.43 6.70
CA THR A 52 9.67 17.84 5.35
C THR A 52 10.50 16.55 5.27
N ASN A 53 11.61 16.46 6.00
CA ASN A 53 12.45 15.26 5.99
C ASN A 53 11.68 14.08 6.59
N MET A 54 10.91 14.29 7.67
CA MET A 54 10.09 13.26 8.28
C MET A 54 8.94 12.84 7.36
N MET A 55 8.30 13.79 6.65
CA MET A 55 7.29 13.45 5.66
C MET A 55 7.85 12.61 4.51
N VAL A 56 9.03 12.98 4.00
CA VAL A 56 9.72 12.23 2.95
C VAL A 56 10.09 10.83 3.46
N LEU A 57 10.57 10.71 4.68
CA LEU A 57 10.92 9.43 5.28
C LEU A 57 9.70 8.52 5.42
N VAL A 58 8.57 9.05 5.94
CA VAL A 58 7.30 8.31 5.99
C VAL A 58 6.89 7.85 4.59
N ALA A 59 6.96 8.74 3.61
CA ALA A 59 6.57 8.43 2.23
C ALA A 59 7.44 7.31 1.64
N ILE A 60 8.77 7.37 1.80
CA ILE A 60 9.68 6.34 1.28
C ILE A 60 9.42 4.99 1.94
N VAL A 61 9.28 4.95 3.27
CA VAL A 61 9.05 3.70 4.01
C VAL A 61 7.69 3.11 3.65
N ALA A 62 6.63 3.93 3.66
CA ALA A 62 5.28 3.49 3.32
C ALA A 62 5.20 2.99 1.87
N PHE A 63 5.81 3.72 0.91
CA PHE A 63 5.86 3.32 -0.49
C PHE A 63 6.59 1.99 -0.69
N GLY A 64 7.77 1.83 -0.07
CA GLY A 64 8.54 0.59 -0.18
C GLY A 64 7.78 -0.62 0.33
N LEU A 65 7.21 -0.52 1.54
CA LEU A 65 6.41 -1.60 2.13
C LEU A 65 5.16 -1.92 1.30
N SER A 66 4.48 -0.90 0.79
CA SER A 66 3.30 -1.09 -0.05
C SER A 66 3.63 -1.82 -1.34
N MET A 67 4.71 -1.44 -2.03
CA MET A 67 5.14 -2.08 -3.28
C MET A 67 5.48 -3.56 -3.09
N ASP A 68 6.19 -3.91 -2.02
CA ASP A 68 6.59 -5.30 -1.74
C ASP A 68 5.37 -6.21 -1.58
N TYR A 69 4.38 -5.76 -0.81
CA TYR A 69 3.16 -6.53 -0.62
C TYR A 69 2.28 -6.57 -1.87
N GLU A 70 2.29 -5.51 -2.68
CA GLU A 70 1.52 -5.46 -3.92
C GLU A 70 2.06 -6.43 -4.96
N VAL A 71 3.38 -6.49 -5.13
CA VAL A 71 4.03 -7.48 -6.00
C VAL A 71 3.69 -8.89 -5.55
N PHE A 72 3.70 -9.17 -4.24
CA PHE A 72 3.32 -10.48 -3.71
C PHE A 72 1.86 -10.84 -4.01
N LEU A 73 0.92 -9.91 -3.81
CA LEU A 73 -0.49 -10.13 -4.14
C LEU A 73 -0.70 -10.38 -5.64
N LEU A 74 -0.11 -9.52 -6.47
CA LEU A 74 -0.24 -9.64 -7.93
C LEU A 74 0.38 -10.92 -8.45
N SER A 75 1.46 -11.43 -7.83
CA SER A 75 2.05 -12.72 -8.20
C SER A 75 1.08 -13.88 -7.98
N ARG A 76 0.38 -13.88 -6.85
CA ARG A 76 -0.62 -14.91 -6.55
C ARG A 76 -1.83 -14.85 -7.46
N ILE A 77 -2.27 -13.64 -7.80
CA ILE A 77 -3.37 -13.47 -8.76
C ILE A 77 -2.95 -13.95 -10.16
N LYS A 78 -1.70 -13.66 -10.56
CA LYS A 78 -1.17 -14.12 -11.85
C LYS A 78 -1.06 -15.63 -11.92
N GLU A 79 -0.55 -16.30 -10.91
CA GLU A 79 -0.49 -17.77 -10.85
C GLU A 79 -1.87 -18.40 -11.13
N GLU A 80 -2.92 -17.86 -10.51
CA GLU A 80 -4.28 -18.37 -10.71
C GLU A 80 -4.82 -18.09 -12.13
N HIS A 81 -4.47 -16.94 -12.68
CA HIS A 81 -4.84 -16.60 -14.06
C HIS A 81 -4.11 -17.48 -15.09
N ASP A 82 -2.83 -17.73 -14.90
CA ASP A 82 -2.03 -18.59 -15.78
C ASP A 82 -2.46 -20.06 -15.68
N ALA A 83 -3.08 -20.46 -14.56
CA ALA A 83 -3.75 -21.77 -14.39
C ALA A 83 -5.08 -21.88 -15.19
N GLY A 84 -5.44 -20.88 -15.99
CA GLY A 84 -6.61 -20.88 -16.87
C GLY A 84 -7.91 -20.43 -16.23
N ARG A 85 -7.86 -19.78 -15.07
CA ARG A 85 -9.05 -19.21 -14.40
C ARG A 85 -9.45 -17.87 -14.99
N THR A 86 -10.70 -17.51 -14.85
CA THR A 86 -11.19 -16.19 -15.21
C THR A 86 -10.54 -15.11 -14.35
N ASN A 87 -10.47 -13.87 -14.84
CA ASN A 87 -9.91 -12.74 -14.08
C ASN A 87 -10.56 -12.62 -12.67
N THR A 88 -11.88 -12.77 -12.57
CA THR A 88 -12.61 -12.64 -11.29
C THR A 88 -12.24 -13.76 -10.32
N GLU A 89 -12.14 -14.99 -10.76
CA GLU A 89 -11.73 -16.13 -9.94
C GLU A 89 -10.28 -16.01 -9.49
N SER A 90 -9.38 -15.61 -10.40
CA SER A 90 -7.96 -15.40 -10.11
C SER A 90 -7.76 -14.35 -9.01
N VAL A 91 -8.49 -13.23 -9.08
CA VAL A 91 -8.45 -12.19 -8.06
C VAL A 91 -8.97 -12.69 -6.72
N ALA A 92 -10.10 -13.41 -6.70
CA ALA A 92 -10.69 -13.91 -5.46
C ALA A 92 -9.77 -14.92 -4.77
N ILE A 93 -9.24 -15.89 -5.52
CA ILE A 93 -8.39 -16.96 -4.98
C ILE A 93 -7.00 -16.41 -4.62
N GLY A 94 -6.41 -15.56 -5.46
CA GLY A 94 -5.13 -14.92 -5.18
C GLY A 94 -5.18 -14.07 -3.91
N LEU A 95 -6.26 -13.29 -3.73
CA LEU A 95 -6.49 -12.54 -2.51
C LEU A 95 -6.67 -13.48 -1.31
N GLN A 96 -7.49 -14.52 -1.41
CA GLN A 96 -7.71 -15.49 -0.33
C GLN A 96 -6.41 -16.17 0.12
N LYS A 97 -5.55 -16.56 -0.82
CA LYS A 97 -4.27 -17.22 -0.53
C LYS A 97 -3.25 -16.28 0.13
N SER A 98 -3.25 -15.01 -0.24
CA SER A 98 -2.28 -14.01 0.26
C SER A 98 -2.78 -13.21 1.46
N ALA A 99 -4.09 -13.06 1.65
CA ALA A 99 -4.68 -12.18 2.65
C ALA A 99 -4.15 -12.45 4.06
N ARG A 100 -4.07 -13.73 4.48
CA ARG A 100 -3.61 -14.08 5.83
C ARG A 100 -2.17 -13.62 6.10
N ILE A 101 -1.28 -13.81 5.14
CA ILE A 101 0.14 -13.44 5.27
C ILE A 101 0.27 -11.93 5.27
N ILE A 102 -0.38 -11.26 4.32
CA ILE A 102 -0.33 -9.80 4.18
C ILE A 102 -0.91 -9.11 5.43
N THR A 103 -2.07 -9.57 5.90
CA THR A 103 -2.73 -8.99 7.08
C THR A 103 -1.90 -9.20 8.35
N ALA A 104 -1.34 -10.39 8.56
CA ALA A 104 -0.49 -10.67 9.70
C ALA A 104 0.78 -9.79 9.69
N ALA A 105 1.46 -9.68 8.54
CA ALA A 105 2.64 -8.85 8.41
C ALA A 105 2.32 -7.36 8.59
N ALA A 106 1.24 -6.87 7.98
CA ALA A 106 0.79 -5.48 8.14
C ALA A 106 0.45 -5.16 9.61
N PHE A 107 -0.23 -6.08 10.30
CA PHE A 107 -0.58 -5.89 11.70
C PHE A 107 0.66 -5.84 12.62
N ILE A 108 1.62 -6.75 12.42
CA ILE A 108 2.88 -6.76 13.18
C ILE A 108 3.64 -5.45 12.97
N LEU A 109 3.81 -5.03 11.71
CA LEU A 109 4.51 -3.78 11.40
C LEU A 109 3.77 -2.56 11.96
N ALA A 110 2.45 -2.51 11.83
CA ALA A 110 1.65 -1.42 12.39
C ALA A 110 1.82 -1.32 13.91
N ILE A 111 1.86 -2.42 14.64
CA ILE A 111 2.13 -2.42 16.10
C ILE A 111 3.54 -1.91 16.40
N VAL A 112 4.56 -2.35 15.66
CA VAL A 112 5.95 -1.92 15.86
C VAL A 112 6.06 -0.40 15.65
N PHE A 113 5.49 0.13 14.58
CA PHE A 113 5.51 1.57 14.32
C PHE A 113 4.61 2.36 15.28
N ALA A 114 3.46 1.81 15.68
CA ALA A 114 2.59 2.41 16.70
C ALA A 114 3.30 2.56 18.05
N ALA A 115 4.22 1.66 18.40
CA ALA A 115 5.02 1.82 19.61
C ALA A 115 5.87 3.10 19.61
N PHE A 116 6.28 3.61 18.45
CA PHE A 116 7.01 4.89 18.36
C PHE A 116 6.15 6.10 18.72
N VAL A 117 4.84 5.97 18.66
CA VAL A 117 3.90 7.03 19.09
C VAL A 117 4.03 7.33 20.59
N THR A 118 4.53 6.40 21.38
CA THR A 118 4.80 6.62 22.81
C THR A 118 6.06 7.44 23.10
N SER A 119 6.85 7.74 22.06
CA SER A 119 8.09 8.56 22.22
C SER A 119 7.78 9.97 22.73
N GLY A 120 8.67 10.54 23.51
CA GLY A 120 8.63 11.97 23.88
C GLY A 120 9.07 12.93 22.77
N VAL A 121 9.53 12.42 21.61
CA VAL A 121 10.04 13.22 20.49
C VAL A 121 8.99 13.28 19.39
N THR A 122 8.51 14.48 19.05
CA THR A 122 7.45 14.70 18.05
C THR A 122 7.78 14.09 16.70
N ALA A 123 9.03 14.20 16.22
CA ALA A 123 9.45 13.62 14.95
C ALA A 123 9.32 12.08 14.91
N ILE A 124 9.66 11.41 16.03
CA ILE A 124 9.53 9.96 16.16
C ILE A 124 8.05 9.56 16.23
N LYS A 125 7.23 10.32 16.94
CA LYS A 125 5.76 10.11 16.96
C LYS A 125 5.17 10.23 15.58
N LEU A 126 5.55 11.26 14.83
CA LEU A 126 5.08 11.49 13.45
C LEU A 126 5.46 10.33 12.54
N LEU A 127 6.72 9.88 12.60
CA LEU A 127 7.18 8.73 11.85
C LEU A 127 6.37 7.47 12.19
N GLY A 128 6.25 7.17 13.49
CA GLY A 128 5.53 6.00 13.97
C GLY A 128 4.07 5.98 13.57
N PHE A 129 3.37 7.09 13.85
CA PHE A 129 1.96 7.23 13.47
C PHE A 129 1.77 7.18 11.95
N GLY A 130 2.58 7.93 11.19
CA GLY A 130 2.45 8.01 9.75
C GLY A 130 2.66 6.67 9.05
N VAL A 131 3.71 5.93 9.43
CA VAL A 131 3.97 4.62 8.84
C VAL A 131 2.93 3.59 9.28
N ALA A 132 2.55 3.56 10.57
CA ALA A 132 1.49 2.65 11.05
C ALA A 132 0.16 2.91 10.33
N PHE A 133 -0.23 4.18 10.20
CA PHE A 133 -1.45 4.57 9.48
C PHE A 133 -1.39 4.18 8.00
N ALA A 134 -0.26 4.47 7.32
CA ALA A 134 -0.09 4.11 5.93
C ALA A 134 -0.21 2.60 5.69
N ILE A 135 0.42 1.77 6.54
CA ILE A 135 0.36 0.32 6.45
C ILE A 135 -1.08 -0.19 6.62
N LEU A 136 -1.81 0.33 7.62
CA LEU A 136 -3.19 -0.07 7.88
C LEU A 136 -4.13 0.37 6.75
N LEU A 137 -3.98 1.59 6.26
CA LEU A 137 -4.74 2.11 5.12
C LEU A 137 -4.51 1.26 3.87
N ASP A 138 -3.23 0.95 3.58
CA ASP A 138 -2.85 0.15 2.42
C ASP A 138 -3.40 -1.28 2.53
N ALA A 139 -3.19 -1.96 3.64
CA ALA A 139 -3.64 -3.34 3.82
C ALA A 139 -5.17 -3.49 3.79
N THR A 140 -5.91 -2.50 4.31
CA THR A 140 -7.38 -2.55 4.41
C THR A 140 -8.06 -1.93 3.20
N LEU A 141 -7.94 -0.61 3.03
CA LEU A 141 -8.69 0.11 2.00
C LEU A 141 -8.14 -0.15 0.59
N ILE A 142 -6.82 -0.03 0.43
CA ILE A 142 -6.23 -0.15 -0.90
C ILE A 142 -6.28 -1.61 -1.36
N ARG A 143 -5.70 -2.50 -0.59
CA ARG A 143 -5.41 -3.87 -1.02
C ARG A 143 -6.58 -4.83 -0.85
N ALA A 144 -7.30 -4.74 0.26
CA ALA A 144 -8.45 -5.61 0.47
C ALA A 144 -9.69 -5.16 -0.31
N LEU A 145 -9.80 -3.86 -0.65
CA LEU A 145 -10.99 -3.31 -1.30
C LEU A 145 -10.71 -2.76 -2.71
N LEU A 146 -9.82 -1.76 -2.85
CA LEU A 146 -9.64 -1.05 -4.12
C LEU A 146 -8.95 -1.90 -5.19
N VAL A 147 -7.90 -2.66 -4.85
CA VAL A 147 -7.20 -3.52 -5.82
C VAL A 147 -8.16 -4.55 -6.42
N PRO A 148 -8.87 -5.38 -5.65
CA PRO A 148 -9.80 -6.35 -6.23
C PRO A 148 -10.98 -5.70 -6.95
N ALA A 149 -11.51 -4.58 -6.45
CA ALA A 149 -12.59 -3.86 -7.11
C ALA A 149 -12.17 -3.34 -8.49
N LEU A 150 -11.00 -2.71 -8.58
CA LEU A 150 -10.45 -2.24 -9.87
C LEU A 150 -10.10 -3.39 -10.81
N MET A 151 -9.55 -4.50 -10.28
CA MET A 151 -9.25 -5.66 -11.11
C MET A 151 -10.52 -6.29 -11.68
N ARG A 152 -11.60 -6.33 -10.90
CA ARG A 152 -12.89 -6.81 -11.37
C ARG A 152 -13.52 -5.86 -12.40
N LEU A 153 -13.43 -4.55 -12.18
CA LEU A 153 -13.98 -3.53 -13.08
C LEU A 153 -13.31 -3.56 -14.47
N PHE A 154 -11.98 -3.72 -14.50
CA PHE A 154 -11.25 -3.80 -15.76
C PHE A 154 -11.30 -5.17 -16.43
N GLY A 155 -11.67 -6.23 -15.71
CA GLY A 155 -11.81 -7.59 -16.26
C GLY A 155 -10.54 -8.08 -16.96
N GLU A 156 -10.69 -8.72 -18.12
CA GLU A 156 -9.57 -9.25 -18.90
C GLU A 156 -8.62 -8.17 -19.45
N ARG A 157 -9.04 -6.90 -19.48
CA ARG A 157 -8.16 -5.79 -19.88
C ARG A 157 -6.99 -5.59 -18.92
N ASN A 158 -7.08 -6.09 -17.70
CA ASN A 158 -5.97 -6.08 -16.75
C ASN A 158 -4.70 -6.73 -17.30
N TRP A 159 -4.85 -7.73 -18.17
CA TRP A 159 -3.77 -8.52 -18.72
C TRP A 159 -3.28 -8.00 -20.08
N TRP A 160 -3.73 -6.80 -20.47
CA TRP A 160 -3.33 -6.21 -21.74
C TRP A 160 -1.88 -5.73 -21.72
N ALA A 161 -1.14 -6.09 -22.79
CA ALA A 161 0.18 -5.56 -23.08
C ALA A 161 0.36 -5.30 -24.56
N PRO A 162 1.06 -4.23 -24.95
CA PRO A 162 1.47 -4.01 -26.33
C PRO A 162 2.32 -5.16 -26.87
N LYS A 163 2.10 -5.56 -28.14
CA LYS A 163 2.81 -6.69 -28.77
C LYS A 163 4.34 -6.55 -28.69
N ALA A 164 4.87 -5.31 -28.79
CA ALA A 164 6.29 -5.02 -28.71
C ALA A 164 6.90 -5.37 -27.33
N LEU A 165 6.13 -5.24 -26.25
CA LEU A 165 6.60 -5.50 -24.89
C LEU A 165 6.45 -6.97 -24.48
N LYS A 166 5.59 -7.76 -25.15
CA LYS A 166 5.46 -9.20 -24.89
C LYS A 166 6.76 -9.97 -25.06
N ARG A 167 7.70 -9.43 -25.85
CA ARG A 167 9.04 -10.01 -26.06
C ARG A 167 9.91 -10.02 -24.79
N PHE A 168 9.60 -9.17 -23.82
CA PHE A 168 10.32 -9.07 -22.54
C PHE A 168 9.62 -9.77 -21.37
N GLN A 169 8.56 -10.52 -21.65
CA GLN A 169 7.86 -11.32 -20.67
C GLN A 169 8.70 -12.55 -20.32
N ILE A 170 8.94 -12.75 -19.03
CA ILE A 170 9.62 -13.93 -18.53
C ILE A 170 8.56 -15.03 -18.43
N ASN A 171 8.60 -15.99 -19.34
CA ASN A 171 7.78 -17.20 -19.24
C ASN A 171 8.49 -18.17 -18.28
N HIS A 172 7.80 -18.49 -17.22
CA HIS A 172 8.18 -19.59 -16.32
C HIS A 172 7.37 -20.83 -16.63
#